data_17af629603bea5c49ea206b51551a335
#
_entry.id   17af629603bea5c49ea206b51551a335
#
_cell.length_a   1.000
_cell.length_b   1.000
_cell.length_c   1.000
_cell.angle_alpha   90.00
_cell.angle_beta   90.00
_cell.angle_gamma   90.00
#
_symmetry.space_group_name_H-M   'P 1'
#
loop_
_entity.id
_entity.type
_entity.pdbx_description
1 polymer ?
#
loop_
_entity_poly.entity_id
_entity_poly.type
_entity_poly.pdbx_seq_one_letter_code
_entity_poly.pdbx_strand_id
1 'polypeptide(L)'
;MPNQETNMLLRNTLAEEGRPVEVPDLHPGGVVRMPPEVHVRQMDQLAPAIERMREGIKFDQGKPRMDLIDPTAMNELAKVLTFGAQKYAAHNWRKGLHKSRLLGAALRHLFAYLGGEDKDPETGLSHAAHAMCCCMFILGLEHRTDLDDRHKEVTNG
;
A
#
# COMPACT_ATOMS: atom_id res chain seq x y z
N MET A 1 28.75 -13.49 -18.55
CA MET A 1 28.11 -13.25 -19.84
C MET A 1 26.83 -12.49 -19.55
N PRO A 2 26.64 -11.23 -19.95
CA PRO A 2 25.38 -10.53 -19.82
C PRO A 2 24.34 -11.17 -20.73
N ASN A 3 23.15 -11.44 -20.18
CA ASN A 3 22.04 -12.11 -20.82
C ASN A 3 21.46 -11.24 -21.95
N GLN A 4 20.91 -11.85 -23.01
CA GLN A 4 20.31 -11.17 -24.16
C GLN A 4 19.19 -10.18 -23.76
N GLU A 5 18.47 -10.42 -22.67
CA GLU A 5 17.47 -9.52 -22.12
C GLU A 5 18.04 -8.19 -21.61
N THR A 6 19.23 -8.21 -21.00
CA THR A 6 19.90 -7.00 -20.51
C THR A 6 20.32 -6.09 -21.70
N ASN A 7 20.72 -6.68 -22.81
CA ASN A 7 21.06 -5.94 -24.03
C ASN A 7 19.83 -5.34 -24.72
N MET A 8 18.67 -5.98 -24.61
CA MET A 8 17.42 -5.49 -25.20
C MET A 8 16.84 -4.31 -24.41
N LEU A 9 16.95 -4.33 -23.08
CA LEU A 9 16.53 -3.22 -22.21
C LEU A 9 17.39 -1.97 -22.42
N LEU A 10 18.71 -2.12 -22.54
CA LEU A 10 19.62 -1.01 -22.84
C LEU A 10 19.33 -0.37 -24.22
N ARG A 11 18.97 -1.16 -25.23
CA ARG A 11 18.59 -0.64 -26.55
C ARG A 11 17.32 0.19 -26.53
N ASN A 12 16.31 -0.22 -25.74
CA ASN A 12 15.04 0.50 -25.65
C ASN A 12 15.14 1.82 -24.88
N THR A 13 15.97 1.89 -23.84
CA THR A 13 16.16 3.11 -23.06
C THR A 13 16.93 4.19 -23.83
N LEU A 14 17.83 3.80 -24.74
CA LEU A 14 18.63 4.71 -25.57
C LEU A 14 17.90 5.16 -26.85
N ALA A 15 16.88 4.40 -27.28
CA ALA A 15 16.08 4.73 -28.46
C ALA A 15 15.08 5.86 -28.21
N GLU A 16 14.68 6.11 -26.96
CA GLU A 16 13.74 7.19 -26.58
C GLU A 16 14.35 8.61 -26.69
N GLU A 17 15.70 8.73 -26.74
CA GLU A 17 16.39 10.01 -26.86
C GLU A 17 16.73 10.44 -28.32
N GLY A 18 16.31 9.70 -29.35
CA GLY A 18 16.34 10.10 -30.74
C GLY A 18 17.73 10.28 -31.34
N ARG A 19 18.80 9.75 -30.76
CA ARG A 19 20.15 9.77 -31.34
C ARG A 19 20.58 8.37 -31.78
N PRO A 20 21.12 8.21 -32.99
CA PRO A 20 21.71 6.95 -33.44
C PRO A 20 22.95 6.65 -32.59
N VAL A 21 22.90 5.57 -31.82
CA VAL A 21 24.07 5.06 -31.08
C VAL A 21 24.83 4.15 -32.05
N GLU A 22 25.95 4.63 -32.61
CA GLU A 22 26.90 3.75 -33.27
C GLU A 22 27.52 2.81 -32.19
N VAL A 23 27.17 1.55 -32.26
CA VAL A 23 27.79 0.51 -31.43
C VAL A 23 29.05 0.07 -32.17
N PRO A 24 30.27 0.27 -31.62
CA PRO A 24 31.47 -0.20 -32.28
C PRO A 24 31.45 -1.74 -32.33
N ASP A 25 31.81 -2.28 -33.51
CA ASP A 25 31.99 -3.71 -33.76
C ASP A 25 33.04 -4.27 -32.79
N LEU A 26 32.65 -5.06 -31.84
CA LEU A 26 33.54 -5.73 -30.90
C LEU A 26 34.17 -6.94 -31.58
N HIS A 27 35.30 -6.76 -32.25
CA HIS A 27 36.17 -7.88 -32.61
C HIS A 27 36.78 -8.52 -31.35
N PRO A 28 36.78 -9.82 -31.22
CA PRO A 28 37.37 -10.51 -30.06
C PRO A 28 38.91 -10.29 -30.03
N GLY A 29 39.36 -9.41 -29.15
CA GLY A 29 40.76 -9.11 -28.89
C GLY A 29 41.19 -7.64 -28.96
N GLY A 30 40.31 -6.69 -29.32
CA GLY A 30 40.64 -5.29 -29.34
C GLY A 30 40.38 -4.55 -28.05
N VAL A 31 41.41 -4.07 -27.36
CA VAL A 31 41.26 -3.13 -26.25
C VAL A 31 41.03 -1.72 -26.85
N VAL A 32 39.79 -1.26 -26.86
CA VAL A 32 39.48 0.13 -27.21
C VAL A 32 39.92 1.05 -26.08
N ARG A 33 41.05 1.74 -26.22
CA ARG A 33 41.47 2.81 -25.31
C ARG A 33 40.67 4.06 -25.62
N MET A 34 39.63 4.32 -24.84
CA MET A 34 38.92 5.60 -24.89
C MET A 34 39.72 6.71 -24.17
N PRO A 35 39.67 7.97 -24.66
CA PRO A 35 40.28 9.08 -23.96
C PRO A 35 39.71 9.21 -22.51
N PRO A 36 40.55 9.49 -21.51
CA PRO A 36 40.13 9.49 -20.11
C PRO A 36 38.99 10.48 -19.83
N GLU A 37 38.89 11.59 -20.52
CA GLU A 37 37.84 12.60 -20.32
C GLU A 37 36.47 12.13 -20.84
N VAL A 38 36.39 11.31 -21.87
CA VAL A 38 35.15 10.74 -22.40
C VAL A 38 34.64 9.66 -21.45
N HIS A 39 35.54 8.90 -20.83
CA HIS A 39 35.22 7.84 -19.92
C HIS A 39 34.56 8.36 -18.62
N VAL A 40 35.06 9.46 -18.06
CA VAL A 40 34.52 10.08 -16.83
C VAL A 40 33.10 10.63 -17.08
N ARG A 41 32.87 11.36 -18.17
CA ARG A 41 31.53 11.92 -18.49
C ARG A 41 30.49 10.82 -18.75
N GLN A 42 30.86 9.72 -19.40
CA GLN A 42 29.97 8.59 -19.61
C GLN A 42 29.67 7.84 -18.31
N MET A 43 30.62 7.72 -17.40
CA MET A 43 30.42 7.10 -16.08
C MET A 43 29.49 7.94 -15.21
N ASP A 44 29.59 9.29 -15.24
CA ASP A 44 28.69 10.19 -14.52
C ASP A 44 27.25 10.12 -15.06
N GLN A 45 27.07 9.92 -16.36
CA GLN A 45 25.74 9.73 -16.98
C GLN A 45 25.15 8.33 -16.70
N LEU A 46 26.01 7.32 -16.55
CA LEU A 46 25.59 5.95 -16.25
C LEU A 46 25.38 5.71 -14.75
N ALA A 47 25.97 6.51 -13.88
CA ALA A 47 25.87 6.34 -12.44
C ALA A 47 24.42 6.29 -11.93
N PRO A 48 23.48 7.17 -12.37
CA PRO A 48 22.07 7.08 -11.96
C PRO A 48 21.35 5.83 -12.48
N ALA A 49 21.77 5.31 -13.64
CA ALA A 49 21.21 4.09 -14.21
C ALA A 49 21.74 2.84 -13.50
N ILE A 50 23.02 2.84 -13.14
CA ILE A 50 23.66 1.77 -12.36
C ILE A 50 23.10 1.73 -10.94
N GLU A 51 22.84 2.89 -10.32
CA GLU A 51 22.23 2.97 -9.00
C GLU A 51 20.80 2.42 -9.01
N ARG A 52 20.00 2.75 -10.04
CA ARG A 52 18.67 2.14 -10.25
C ARG A 52 18.72 0.63 -10.50
N MET A 53 19.80 0.09 -11.08
CA MET A 53 20.00 -1.35 -11.27
C MET A 53 20.41 -2.08 -9.98
N ARG A 54 20.91 -1.37 -8.97
CA ARG A 54 21.24 -1.93 -7.65
C ARG A 54 20.01 -2.09 -6.76
N GLU A 55 18.98 -1.29 -7.01
CA GLU A 55 17.69 -1.44 -6.33
C GLU A 55 16.88 -2.54 -7.02
N GLY A 56 16.32 -3.44 -6.22
CA GLY A 56 15.41 -4.47 -6.74
C GLY A 56 14.21 -3.82 -7.45
N ILE A 57 14.00 -4.14 -8.72
CA ILE A 57 12.85 -3.64 -9.49
C ILE A 57 11.58 -4.32 -8.97
N LYS A 58 10.62 -3.53 -8.49
CA LYS A 58 9.31 -3.99 -8.05
C LYS A 58 8.20 -3.21 -8.74
N PHE A 59 7.33 -3.93 -9.43
CA PHE A 59 6.17 -3.33 -10.11
C PHE A 59 5.00 -3.18 -9.14
N ASP A 60 4.92 -2.05 -8.43
CA ASP A 60 3.86 -1.75 -7.47
C ASP A 60 2.88 -0.69 -7.97
N GLN A 61 3.01 -0.26 -9.22
CA GLN A 61 2.14 0.75 -9.81
C GLN A 61 0.68 0.28 -9.79
N GLY A 62 -0.20 1.13 -9.27
CA GLY A 62 -1.63 0.82 -9.14
C GLY A 62 -2.01 -0.10 -7.96
N LYS A 63 -1.06 -0.59 -7.17
CA LYS A 63 -1.34 -1.35 -5.95
C LYS A 63 -1.53 -0.41 -4.76
N PRO A 64 -2.41 -0.77 -3.80
CA PRO A 64 -2.53 -0.02 -2.55
C PRO A 64 -1.20 0.03 -1.79
N ARG A 65 -0.83 1.23 -1.34
CA ARG A 65 0.38 1.53 -0.58
C ARG A 65 0.19 1.12 0.89
N MET A 66 0.42 -0.18 1.19
CA MET A 66 0.29 -0.73 2.54
C MET A 66 1.31 -0.14 3.53
N ASP A 67 2.41 0.40 3.01
CA ASP A 67 3.46 1.10 3.78
C ASP A 67 3.02 2.46 4.35
N LEU A 68 1.89 3.02 3.88
CA LEU A 68 1.29 4.25 4.42
C LEU A 68 0.43 3.99 5.67
N ILE A 69 0.19 2.74 6.02
CA ILE A 69 -0.60 2.39 7.20
C ILE A 69 0.28 2.51 8.44
N ASP A 70 -0.19 3.30 9.43
CA ASP A 70 0.51 3.44 10.71
C ASP A 70 0.43 2.13 11.51
N PRO A 71 1.57 1.50 11.85
CA PRO A 71 1.59 0.24 12.60
C PRO A 71 1.02 0.37 14.01
N THR A 72 1.13 1.57 14.63
CA THR A 72 0.62 1.82 15.97
C THR A 72 -0.90 1.81 15.97
N ALA A 73 -1.54 2.49 15.02
CA ALA A 73 -2.99 2.49 14.84
C ALA A 73 -3.52 1.07 14.58
N MET A 74 -2.82 0.29 13.74
CA MET A 74 -3.20 -1.09 13.48
C MET A 74 -3.06 -1.99 14.71
N ASN A 75 -2.07 -1.75 15.55
CA ASN A 75 -1.91 -2.49 16.81
C ASN A 75 -3.04 -2.17 17.81
N GLU A 76 -3.46 -0.91 17.91
CA GLU A 76 -4.62 -0.53 18.73
C GLU A 76 -5.92 -1.21 18.24
N LEU A 77 -6.15 -1.24 16.92
CA LEU A 77 -7.25 -2.00 16.32
C LEU A 77 -7.18 -3.50 16.69
N ALA A 78 -5.99 -4.09 16.60
CA ALA A 78 -5.79 -5.51 16.94
C ALA A 78 -6.12 -5.82 18.40
N LYS A 79 -5.83 -4.91 19.35
CA LYS A 79 -6.22 -5.06 20.76
C LYS A 79 -7.74 -5.12 20.92
N VAL A 80 -8.49 -4.25 20.24
CA VAL A 80 -9.97 -4.27 20.27
C VAL A 80 -10.50 -5.58 19.69
N LEU A 81 -9.95 -6.04 18.57
CA LEU A 81 -10.33 -7.32 17.97
C LEU A 81 -10.03 -8.50 18.87
N THR A 82 -8.90 -8.47 19.59
CA THR A 82 -8.52 -9.51 20.56
C THR A 82 -9.49 -9.56 21.72
N PHE A 83 -9.86 -8.41 22.29
CA PHE A 83 -10.89 -8.32 23.33
C PHE A 83 -12.23 -8.87 22.82
N GLY A 84 -12.66 -8.48 21.63
CA GLY A 84 -13.88 -8.99 21.01
C GLY A 84 -13.85 -10.50 20.77
N ALA A 85 -12.70 -11.07 20.40
CA ALA A 85 -12.53 -12.51 20.22
C ALA A 85 -12.66 -13.29 21.53
N GLN A 86 -12.20 -12.72 22.64
CA GLN A 86 -12.39 -13.31 23.98
C GLN A 86 -13.86 -13.28 24.44
N LYS A 87 -14.56 -12.16 24.14
CA LYS A 87 -15.96 -11.95 24.55
C LYS A 87 -16.96 -12.75 23.69
N TYR A 88 -16.72 -12.90 22.39
CA TYR A 88 -17.70 -13.40 21.41
C TYR A 88 -17.20 -14.57 20.54
N ALA A 89 -15.99 -15.00 20.63
CA ALA A 89 -15.23 -15.87 19.76
C ALA A 89 -14.57 -15.15 18.57
N ALA A 90 -13.47 -15.74 18.10
CA ALA A 90 -12.72 -15.23 16.96
C ALA A 90 -13.62 -15.15 15.71
N HIS A 91 -13.50 -14.05 14.98
CA HIS A 91 -14.23 -13.80 13.72
C HIS A 91 -15.77 -13.82 13.84
N ASN A 92 -16.34 -13.70 15.05
CA ASN A 92 -17.80 -13.70 15.23
C ASN A 92 -18.53 -12.64 14.36
N TRP A 93 -17.92 -11.49 14.13
CA TRP A 93 -18.48 -10.43 13.28
C TRP A 93 -18.77 -10.88 11.83
N ARG A 94 -18.05 -11.89 11.32
CA ARG A 94 -18.27 -12.44 9.96
C ARG A 94 -19.61 -13.15 9.79
N LYS A 95 -20.27 -13.52 10.90
CA LYS A 95 -21.64 -14.07 10.86
C LYS A 95 -22.66 -13.05 10.38
N GLY A 96 -22.32 -11.76 10.45
CA GLY A 96 -23.15 -10.65 10.03
C GLY A 96 -23.61 -9.78 11.18
N LEU A 97 -23.53 -8.47 10.96
CA LEU A 97 -24.04 -7.44 11.88
C LEU A 97 -24.71 -6.36 10.99
N HIS A 98 -25.88 -5.92 11.37
CA HIS A 98 -26.58 -4.83 10.68
C HIS A 98 -25.74 -3.56 10.66
N LYS A 99 -25.70 -2.87 9.51
CA LYS A 99 -24.89 -1.66 9.32
C LYS A 99 -25.26 -0.54 10.26
N SER A 100 -26.56 -0.35 10.56
CA SER A 100 -27.02 0.66 11.53
C SER A 100 -26.42 0.44 12.92
N ARG A 101 -26.31 -0.81 13.37
CA ARG A 101 -25.75 -1.16 14.68
C ARG A 101 -24.27 -0.86 14.76
N LEU A 102 -23.53 -1.17 13.68
CA LEU A 102 -22.09 -0.87 13.58
C LEU A 102 -21.85 0.64 13.56
N LEU A 103 -22.65 1.38 12.77
CA LEU A 103 -22.57 2.84 12.72
C LEU A 103 -22.91 3.46 14.08
N GLY A 104 -23.99 3.01 14.72
CA GLY A 104 -24.36 3.49 16.05
C GLY A 104 -23.27 3.26 17.09
N ALA A 105 -22.58 2.11 17.05
CA ALA A 105 -21.44 1.83 17.92
C ALA A 105 -20.25 2.75 17.62
N ALA A 106 -19.90 2.91 16.33
CA ALA A 106 -18.82 3.81 15.90
C ALA A 106 -19.07 5.25 16.37
N LEU A 107 -20.29 5.77 16.18
CA LEU A 107 -20.66 7.12 16.57
C LEU A 107 -20.60 7.32 18.08
N ARG A 108 -21.05 6.35 18.90
CA ARG A 108 -20.91 6.45 20.37
C ARG A 108 -19.45 6.60 20.79
N HIS A 109 -18.55 5.80 20.24
CA HIS A 109 -17.14 5.91 20.54
C HIS A 109 -16.54 7.23 20.03
N LEU A 110 -16.93 7.71 18.83
CA LEU A 110 -16.45 8.97 18.31
C LEU A 110 -16.95 10.17 19.13
N PHE A 111 -18.21 10.15 19.60
CA PHE A 111 -18.74 11.21 20.46
C PHE A 111 -18.09 11.21 21.85
N ALA A 112 -17.82 10.05 22.46
CA ALA A 112 -17.07 9.98 23.69
C ALA A 112 -15.67 10.55 23.53
N TYR A 113 -14.98 10.17 22.45
CA TYR A 113 -13.67 10.72 22.11
C TYR A 113 -13.70 12.23 21.87
N LEU A 114 -14.68 12.73 21.12
CA LEU A 114 -14.90 14.17 20.88
C LEU A 114 -15.16 14.91 22.21
N GLY A 115 -15.81 14.27 23.19
CA GLY A 115 -16.05 14.80 24.52
C GLY A 115 -14.82 14.78 25.44
N GLY A 116 -13.68 14.29 24.97
CA GLY A 116 -12.42 14.23 25.73
C GLY A 116 -12.19 12.91 26.47
N GLU A 117 -13.01 11.89 26.25
CA GLU A 117 -12.81 10.57 26.81
C GLU A 117 -11.95 9.74 25.85
N ASP A 118 -10.65 9.60 26.13
CA ASP A 118 -9.72 8.91 25.23
C ASP A 118 -9.94 7.40 25.18
N LYS A 119 -10.33 6.80 26.32
CA LYS A 119 -10.43 5.37 26.51
C LYS A 119 -11.80 4.94 26.98
N ASP A 120 -12.30 3.88 26.39
CA ASP A 120 -13.53 3.21 26.81
C ASP A 120 -13.39 2.64 28.22
N PRO A 121 -14.27 2.98 29.16
CA PRO A 121 -14.16 2.56 30.56
C PRO A 121 -14.37 1.06 30.77
N GLU A 122 -15.09 0.36 29.88
CA GLU A 122 -15.29 -1.09 29.98
C GLU A 122 -14.02 -1.85 29.59
N THR A 123 -13.32 -1.38 28.55
CA THR A 123 -12.20 -2.14 27.95
C THR A 123 -10.82 -1.57 28.28
N GLY A 124 -10.74 -0.29 28.68
CA GLY A 124 -9.49 0.45 28.83
C GLY A 124 -8.78 0.75 27.51
N LEU A 125 -9.40 0.43 26.35
CA LEU A 125 -8.87 0.62 25.01
C LEU A 125 -9.36 1.94 24.41
N SER A 126 -8.62 2.45 23.42
CA SER A 126 -8.96 3.72 22.76
C SER A 126 -10.35 3.70 22.12
N HIS A 127 -11.16 4.73 22.38
CA HIS A 127 -12.43 4.94 21.66
C HIS A 127 -12.23 5.06 20.14
N ALA A 128 -11.14 5.71 19.68
CA ALA A 128 -10.82 5.79 18.27
C ALA A 128 -10.56 4.40 17.66
N ALA A 129 -9.89 3.50 18.39
CA ALA A 129 -9.68 2.12 17.97
C ALA A 129 -10.98 1.30 17.89
N HIS A 130 -11.91 1.51 18.83
CA HIS A 130 -13.24 0.91 18.78
C HIS A 130 -14.05 1.39 17.56
N ALA A 131 -14.03 2.69 17.28
CA ALA A 131 -14.67 3.24 16.08
C ALA A 131 -14.06 2.68 14.79
N MET A 132 -12.71 2.59 14.73
CA MET A 132 -11.98 1.97 13.62
C MET A 132 -12.38 0.50 13.43
N CYS A 133 -12.56 -0.25 14.52
CA CYS A 133 -13.02 -1.64 14.46
C CYS A 133 -14.41 -1.75 13.84
N CYS A 134 -15.35 -0.88 14.21
CA CYS A 134 -16.68 -0.82 13.61
C CYS A 134 -16.62 -0.50 12.10
N CYS A 135 -15.79 0.46 11.69
CA CYS A 135 -15.58 0.79 10.29
C CYS A 135 -14.97 -0.39 9.49
N MET A 136 -14.01 -1.09 10.08
CA MET A 136 -13.44 -2.30 9.47
C MET A 136 -14.53 -3.37 9.25
N PHE A 137 -15.43 -3.58 10.22
CA PHE A 137 -16.53 -4.53 10.06
C PHE A 137 -17.51 -4.11 8.96
N ILE A 138 -17.82 -2.81 8.86
CA ILE A 138 -18.66 -2.27 7.78
C ILE A 138 -18.05 -2.57 6.42
N LEU A 139 -16.76 -2.28 6.22
CA LEU A 139 -16.04 -2.58 4.98
C LEU A 139 -15.98 -4.08 4.71
N GLY A 140 -15.66 -4.89 5.72
CA GLY A 140 -15.58 -6.35 5.58
C GLY A 140 -16.93 -7.03 5.27
N LEU A 141 -18.06 -6.37 5.60
CA LEU A 141 -19.44 -6.84 5.35
C LEU A 141 -20.11 -6.06 4.22
N GLU A 142 -19.39 -5.26 3.45
CA GLU A 142 -19.97 -4.41 2.40
C GLU A 142 -20.74 -5.22 1.33
N HIS A 143 -20.24 -6.43 1.02
CA HIS A 143 -20.88 -7.37 0.11
C HIS A 143 -22.20 -7.96 0.62
N ARG A 144 -22.48 -7.86 1.93
CA ARG A 144 -23.70 -8.36 2.56
C ARG A 144 -24.80 -7.29 2.52
N THR A 145 -25.53 -7.25 1.39
CA THR A 145 -26.61 -6.29 1.16
C THR A 145 -27.82 -6.56 2.03
N ASP A 146 -28.03 -7.79 2.47
CA ASP A 146 -29.06 -8.24 3.42
C ASP A 146 -28.90 -7.62 4.82
N LEU A 147 -27.72 -7.12 5.16
CA LEU A 147 -27.42 -6.46 6.43
C LEU A 147 -27.51 -4.92 6.34
N ASP A 148 -27.87 -4.38 5.20
CA ASP A 148 -27.97 -2.94 4.98
C ASP A 148 -29.35 -2.42 5.37
N ASP A 149 -29.50 -2.12 6.63
CA ASP A 149 -30.69 -1.55 7.26
C ASP A 149 -30.59 -0.02 7.46
N ARG A 150 -29.66 0.64 6.75
CA ARG A 150 -29.55 2.10 6.80
C ARG A 150 -30.78 2.74 6.17
N HIS A 151 -31.20 3.86 6.77
CA HIS A 151 -32.30 4.65 6.20
C HIS A 151 -31.92 5.13 4.78
N LYS A 152 -32.64 4.65 3.80
CA LYS A 152 -32.49 5.09 2.40
C LYS A 152 -33.69 5.97 2.09
N GLU A 153 -33.46 7.18 1.62
CA GLU A 153 -34.52 7.98 1.05
C GLU A 153 -35.13 7.21 -0.13
N VAL A 154 -36.44 7.00 -0.08
CA VAL A 154 -37.16 6.45 -1.22
C VAL A 154 -37.22 7.57 -2.24
N THR A 155 -36.31 7.60 -3.19
CA THR A 155 -36.44 8.44 -4.38
C THR A 155 -37.60 7.87 -5.17
N ASN A 156 -38.80 8.42 -4.96
CA ASN A 156 -39.93 8.22 -5.85
C ASN A 156 -39.54 8.84 -7.20
N GLY A 157 -39.05 7.98 -8.13
CA GLY A 157 -38.82 8.33 -9.53
C GLY A 157 -40.15 8.39 -10.30
#